data_0411b2101e2c4533d12f968a98f631f7
#
_entry.id   0411b2101e2c4533d12f968a98f631f7
#
_cell.length_a   1.000
_cell.length_b   1.000
_cell.length_c   1.000
_cell.angle_alpha   90.00
_cell.angle_beta   90.00
_cell.angle_gamma   90.00
#
_symmetry.space_group_name_H-M   'P 1'
#
loop_
_entity.id
_entity.type
_entity.pdbx_description
1 polymer ?
#
loop_
_entity_poly.entity_id
_entity_poly.type
_entity_poly.pdbx_seq_one_letter_code
_entity_poly.pdbx_strand_id
1 'polypeptide(L)'
;MYKRQLQEAKEVGETLTKTAIIAGIVSGLVLIALSPFITKMVDLTPTARGYLQKMLLISSYYIAGKSVNCMTIGGIFAAGGDSKFGMLCDSVTLWCIIVPLGCICAFILKLPVMVVYFVLNLDEIIKLPVVYKHYKKYKWIKNLT
;
A
#
# COMPACT_ATOMS: atom_id res chain seq x y z
N MET A 1 35.54 1.14 -5.03
CA MET A 1 34.36 0.89 -5.91
C MET A 1 33.12 0.51 -5.09
N TYR A 2 33.12 -0.53 -4.28
CA TYR A 2 31.97 -1.03 -3.52
C TYR A 2 31.25 0.01 -2.65
N LYS A 3 31.98 0.83 -1.87
CA LYS A 3 31.40 1.88 -1.01
C LYS A 3 30.64 2.95 -1.83
N ARG A 4 31.12 3.29 -3.01
CA ARG A 4 30.48 4.27 -3.89
C ARG A 4 29.17 3.73 -4.45
N GLN A 5 29.17 2.50 -4.94
CA GLN A 5 27.96 1.84 -5.44
C GLN A 5 26.88 1.68 -4.34
N LEU A 6 27.31 1.37 -3.11
CA LEU A 6 26.41 1.30 -1.97
C LEU A 6 25.75 2.65 -1.66
N GLN A 7 26.51 3.72 -1.76
CA GLN A 7 26.03 5.08 -1.51
C GLN A 7 25.07 5.54 -2.61
N GLU A 8 25.42 5.30 -3.86
CA GLU A 8 24.55 5.55 -5.02
C GLU A 8 23.21 4.78 -4.91
N ALA A 9 23.25 3.50 -4.53
CA ALA A 9 22.04 2.70 -4.33
C ALA A 9 21.13 3.25 -3.22
N LYS A 10 21.71 3.76 -2.13
CA LYS A 10 20.95 4.40 -1.05
C LYS A 10 20.28 5.70 -1.49
N GLU A 11 21.02 6.57 -2.20
CA GLU A 11 20.51 7.85 -2.71
C GLU A 11 19.38 7.63 -3.72
N VAL A 12 19.52 6.66 -4.62
CA VAL A 12 18.47 6.27 -5.56
C VAL A 12 17.25 5.73 -4.81
N GLY A 13 17.45 4.84 -3.82
CA GLY A 13 16.36 4.31 -3.00
C GLY A 13 15.58 5.39 -2.25
N GLU A 14 16.28 6.38 -1.67
CA GLU A 14 15.64 7.52 -1.01
C GLU A 14 14.85 8.40 -1.99
N THR A 15 15.42 8.66 -3.18
CA THR A 15 14.74 9.42 -4.22
C THR A 15 13.49 8.73 -4.70
N LEU A 16 13.56 7.42 -4.96
CA LEU A 16 12.41 6.60 -5.36
C LEU A 16 11.32 6.58 -4.29
N THR A 17 11.69 6.46 -3.02
CA THR A 17 10.73 6.50 -1.91
C THR A 17 10.03 7.85 -1.80
N LYS A 18 10.77 8.97 -1.91
CA LYS A 18 10.18 10.32 -1.93
C LYS A 18 9.24 10.51 -3.12
N THR A 19 9.64 10.06 -4.30
CA THR A 19 8.80 10.12 -5.51
C THR A 19 7.52 9.29 -5.34
N ALA A 20 7.61 8.11 -4.74
CA ALA A 20 6.45 7.26 -4.47
C ALA A 20 5.46 7.91 -3.49
N ILE A 21 5.96 8.61 -2.45
CA ILE A 21 5.11 9.36 -1.51
C ILE A 21 4.36 10.47 -2.25
N ILE A 22 5.07 11.27 -3.05
CA ILE A 22 4.46 12.37 -3.81
C ILE A 22 3.43 11.82 -4.80
N ALA A 23 3.80 10.80 -5.58
CA ALA A 23 2.90 10.16 -6.54
C ALA A 23 1.66 9.57 -5.87
N GLY A 24 1.81 8.93 -4.71
CA GLY A 24 0.71 8.39 -3.93
C GLY A 24 -0.25 9.47 -3.42
N ILE A 25 0.28 10.58 -2.90
CA ILE A 25 -0.54 11.71 -2.44
C ILE A 25 -1.29 12.34 -3.63
N VAL A 26 -0.59 12.61 -4.73
CA VAL A 26 -1.20 13.18 -5.94
C VAL A 26 -2.30 12.27 -6.47
N SER A 27 -2.04 10.97 -6.58
CA SER A 27 -3.05 9.98 -7.03
C SER A 27 -4.25 9.92 -6.10
N GLY A 28 -4.04 9.98 -4.79
CA GLY A 28 -5.12 10.06 -3.80
C GLY A 28 -5.98 11.32 -3.96
N LEU A 29 -5.36 12.48 -4.14
CA LEU A 29 -6.06 13.75 -4.37
C LEU A 29 -6.85 13.73 -5.69
N VAL A 30 -6.28 13.18 -6.76
CA VAL A 30 -6.96 13.01 -8.05
C VAL A 30 -8.19 12.11 -7.88
N LEU A 31 -8.08 11.01 -7.13
CA LEU A 31 -9.22 10.13 -6.87
C LEU A 31 -10.33 10.83 -6.07
N ILE A 32 -9.98 11.64 -5.07
CA ILE A 32 -10.96 12.46 -4.33
C ILE A 32 -11.66 13.43 -5.28
N ALA A 33 -10.91 14.13 -6.12
CA ALA A 33 -11.47 15.10 -7.07
C ALA A 33 -12.40 14.44 -8.10
N LEU A 34 -12.05 13.24 -8.57
CA LEU A 34 -12.85 12.48 -9.53
C LEU A 34 -14.04 11.73 -8.88
N SER A 35 -14.03 11.51 -7.57
CA SER A 35 -15.06 10.75 -6.84
C SER A 35 -16.50 11.21 -7.15
N PRO A 36 -16.85 12.52 -7.12
CA PRO A 36 -18.21 12.96 -7.43
C PRO A 36 -18.59 12.74 -8.90
N PHE A 37 -17.63 12.77 -9.81
CA PHE A 37 -17.85 12.50 -11.23
C PHE A 37 -18.13 11.01 -11.46
N ILE A 38 -17.28 10.14 -10.90
CA ILE A 38 -17.44 8.68 -10.97
C ILE A 38 -18.80 8.25 -10.42
N THR A 39 -19.21 8.79 -9.27
CA THR A 39 -20.49 8.43 -8.65
C THR A 39 -21.72 8.90 -9.43
N LYS A 40 -21.58 9.90 -10.31
CA LYS A 40 -22.65 10.37 -11.19
C LYS A 40 -22.75 9.57 -12.49
N MET A 41 -21.62 9.03 -12.97
CA MET A 41 -21.57 8.25 -14.22
C MET A 41 -22.18 6.86 -14.09
N VAL A 42 -22.29 6.34 -12.88
CA VAL A 42 -22.78 4.98 -12.65
C VAL A 42 -24.21 5.02 -12.17
N ASP A 43 -25.08 4.27 -12.84
CA ASP A 43 -26.50 4.13 -12.45
C ASP A 43 -26.61 3.21 -11.24
N LEU A 44 -26.63 3.83 -10.06
CA LEU A 44 -26.69 3.16 -8.78
C LEU A 44 -27.88 3.65 -7.96
N THR A 45 -28.41 2.76 -7.11
CA THR A 45 -29.38 3.16 -6.10
C THR A 45 -28.77 4.23 -5.16
N PRO A 46 -29.57 5.11 -4.54
CA PRO A 46 -29.06 6.14 -3.64
C PRO A 46 -28.18 5.58 -2.52
N THR A 47 -28.54 4.43 -1.97
CA THR A 47 -27.77 3.72 -0.94
C THR A 47 -26.42 3.24 -1.44
N ALA A 48 -26.40 2.59 -2.62
CA ALA A 48 -25.16 2.09 -3.24
C ALA A 48 -24.22 3.25 -3.63
N ARG A 49 -24.76 4.36 -4.09
CA ARG A 49 -24.01 5.59 -4.40
C ARG A 49 -23.31 6.14 -3.16
N GLY A 50 -24.02 6.18 -2.00
CA GLY A 50 -23.42 6.58 -0.73
C GLY A 50 -22.28 5.67 -0.27
N TYR A 51 -22.40 4.36 -0.48
CA TYR A 51 -21.31 3.41 -0.20
C TYR A 51 -20.12 3.61 -1.15
N LEU A 52 -20.37 3.75 -2.44
CA LEU A 52 -19.31 3.98 -3.42
C LEU A 52 -18.48 5.22 -3.10
N GLN A 53 -19.14 6.34 -2.74
CA GLN A 53 -18.45 7.56 -2.39
C GLN A 53 -17.54 7.39 -1.17
N LYS A 54 -18.01 6.72 -0.13
CA LYS A 54 -17.21 6.42 1.07
C LYS A 54 -16.07 5.48 0.76
N MET A 55 -16.28 4.46 -0.09
CA MET A 55 -15.23 3.55 -0.54
C MET A 55 -14.14 4.28 -1.32
N LEU A 56 -14.51 5.21 -2.20
CA LEU A 56 -13.54 6.01 -2.93
C LEU A 56 -12.70 6.91 -2.02
N LEU A 57 -13.28 7.47 -0.97
CA LEU A 57 -12.54 8.22 0.05
C LEU A 57 -11.57 7.34 0.84
N ILE A 58 -11.99 6.14 1.24
CA ILE A 58 -11.10 5.18 1.89
C ILE A 58 -9.97 4.76 0.93
N SER A 59 -10.29 4.49 -0.34
CA SER A 59 -9.28 4.13 -1.34
C SER A 59 -8.28 5.24 -1.59
N SER A 60 -8.67 6.50 -1.49
CA SER A 60 -7.77 7.63 -1.75
C SER A 60 -6.61 7.71 -0.77
N TYR A 61 -6.85 7.45 0.51
CA TYR A 61 -5.76 7.38 1.48
C TYR A 61 -4.96 6.08 1.36
N TYR A 62 -5.63 4.97 1.03
CA TYR A 62 -5.00 3.68 0.83
C TYR A 62 -3.99 3.70 -0.32
N ILE A 63 -4.30 4.39 -1.42
CA ILE A 63 -3.40 4.53 -2.58
C ILE A 63 -2.06 5.16 -2.17
N ALA A 64 -2.04 6.11 -1.23
CA ALA A 64 -0.80 6.71 -0.76
C ALA A 64 0.11 5.69 -0.07
N GLY A 65 -0.43 4.89 0.84
CA GLY A 65 0.31 3.79 1.50
C GLY A 65 0.75 2.72 0.51
N LYS A 66 -0.14 2.33 -0.40
CA LYS A 66 0.14 1.34 -1.45
C LYS A 66 1.26 1.78 -2.39
N SER A 67 1.30 3.05 -2.79
CA SER A 67 2.35 3.60 -3.64
C SER A 67 3.74 3.44 -3.01
N VAL A 68 3.87 3.76 -1.71
CA VAL A 68 5.12 3.63 -0.97
C VAL A 68 5.55 2.16 -0.85
N ASN A 69 4.64 1.27 -0.45
CA ASN A 69 4.95 -0.14 -0.28
C ASN A 69 5.26 -0.81 -1.62
N CYS A 70 4.51 -0.50 -2.68
CA CYS A 70 4.74 -1.02 -4.02
C CYS A 70 6.13 -0.63 -4.55
N MET A 71 6.52 0.64 -4.39
CA MET A 71 7.84 1.10 -4.79
C MET A 71 8.95 0.48 -3.94
N THR A 72 8.75 0.35 -2.63
CA THR A 72 9.77 -0.18 -1.73
C THR A 72 9.93 -1.69 -1.89
N ILE A 73 8.83 -2.44 -1.90
CA ILE A 73 8.84 -3.90 -1.99
C ILE A 73 9.11 -4.35 -3.43
N GLY A 74 8.28 -3.88 -4.38
CA GLY A 74 8.34 -4.30 -5.79
C GLY A 74 9.46 -3.65 -6.58
N GLY A 75 9.88 -2.44 -6.21
CA GLY A 75 10.99 -1.73 -6.84
C GLY A 75 12.31 -1.94 -6.11
N ILE A 76 12.47 -1.33 -4.96
CA ILE A 76 13.76 -1.23 -4.26
C ILE A 76 14.27 -2.58 -3.77
N PHE A 77 13.44 -3.37 -3.07
CA PHE A 77 13.86 -4.67 -2.54
C PHE A 77 14.09 -5.68 -3.67
N ALA A 78 13.25 -5.66 -4.71
CA ALA A 78 13.42 -6.53 -5.87
C ALA A 78 14.70 -6.21 -6.63
N ALA A 79 14.98 -4.94 -6.92
CA ALA A 79 16.21 -4.51 -7.58
C ALA A 79 17.45 -4.80 -6.74
N GLY A 80 17.36 -4.69 -5.42
CA GLY A 80 18.44 -5.04 -4.49
C GLY A 80 18.68 -6.53 -4.30
N GLY A 81 17.83 -7.41 -4.85
CA GLY A 81 17.94 -8.88 -4.74
C GLY A 81 17.24 -9.47 -3.51
N ASP A 82 16.38 -8.70 -2.82
CA ASP A 82 15.63 -9.16 -1.64
C ASP A 82 14.12 -9.28 -1.88
N SER A 83 13.73 -9.69 -3.07
CA SER A 83 12.33 -9.92 -3.44
C SER A 83 11.62 -10.96 -2.56
N LYS A 84 12.36 -11.93 -2.01
CA LYS A 84 11.81 -12.94 -1.09
C LYS A 84 11.22 -12.32 0.18
N PHE A 85 11.90 -11.33 0.75
CA PHE A 85 11.38 -10.62 1.93
C PHE A 85 10.08 -9.89 1.60
N GLY A 86 10.02 -9.18 0.47
CA GLY A 86 8.82 -8.48 0.02
C GLY A 86 7.64 -9.42 -0.16
N MET A 87 7.83 -10.51 -0.90
CA MET A 87 6.80 -11.52 -1.14
C MET A 87 6.32 -12.16 0.17
N LEU A 88 7.23 -12.47 1.10
CA LEU A 88 6.87 -13.04 2.39
C LEU A 88 6.06 -12.04 3.24
N CYS A 89 6.50 -10.77 3.26
CA CYS A 89 5.82 -9.71 3.99
C CYS A 89 4.38 -9.52 3.49
N ASP A 90 4.18 -9.47 2.18
CA ASP A 90 2.85 -9.34 1.57
C ASP A 90 1.98 -10.56 1.85
N SER A 91 2.52 -11.77 1.65
CA SER A 91 1.76 -13.01 1.85
C SER A 91 1.35 -13.21 3.31
N VAL A 92 2.25 -12.99 4.26
CA VAL A 92 1.96 -13.13 5.69
C VAL A 92 0.95 -12.08 6.14
N THR A 93 1.11 -10.83 5.74
CA THR A 93 0.16 -9.77 6.12
C THR A 93 -1.21 -10.06 5.56
N LEU A 94 -1.32 -10.45 4.29
CA LEU A 94 -2.60 -10.71 3.66
C LEU A 94 -3.29 -11.94 4.27
N TRP A 95 -2.62 -13.09 4.27
CA TRP A 95 -3.23 -14.37 4.63
C TRP A 95 -3.33 -14.62 6.14
N CYS A 96 -2.36 -14.16 6.93
CA CYS A 96 -2.36 -14.42 8.38
C CYS A 96 -3.02 -13.29 9.20
N ILE A 97 -3.15 -12.08 8.65
CA ILE A 97 -3.70 -10.95 9.40
C ILE A 97 -4.99 -10.45 8.74
N ILE A 98 -4.93 -9.99 7.49
CA ILE A 98 -6.05 -9.27 6.87
C ILE A 98 -7.23 -10.18 6.54
N VAL A 99 -6.99 -11.34 5.93
CA VAL A 99 -8.07 -12.27 5.57
C VAL A 99 -8.77 -12.81 6.81
N PRO A 100 -8.08 -13.32 7.85
CA PRO A 100 -8.75 -13.74 9.08
C PRO A 100 -9.49 -12.62 9.78
N LEU A 101 -8.90 -11.44 9.87
CA LEU A 101 -9.53 -10.27 10.49
C LEU A 101 -10.78 -9.84 9.73
N GLY A 102 -10.72 -9.80 8.39
CA GLY A 102 -11.86 -9.51 7.53
C GLY A 102 -12.99 -10.53 7.68
N CYS A 103 -12.65 -11.82 7.75
CA CYS A 103 -13.63 -12.89 8.00
C CYS A 103 -14.29 -12.74 9.38
N ILE A 104 -13.52 -12.47 10.42
CA ILE A 104 -14.06 -12.22 11.78
C ILE A 104 -15.02 -11.02 11.75
N CYS A 105 -14.61 -9.91 11.16
CA CYS A 105 -15.44 -8.72 11.06
C CYS A 105 -16.72 -8.95 10.27
N ALA A 106 -16.66 -9.68 9.15
CA ALA A 106 -17.80 -9.89 8.26
C ALA A 106 -18.76 -10.96 8.79
N PHE A 107 -18.26 -12.13 9.24
CA PHE A 107 -19.10 -13.29 9.53
C PHE A 107 -19.39 -13.48 11.02
N ILE A 108 -18.45 -13.17 11.91
CA ILE A 108 -18.62 -13.32 13.35
C ILE A 108 -19.25 -12.07 13.94
N LEU A 109 -18.64 -10.91 13.71
CA LEU A 109 -19.10 -9.63 14.26
C LEU A 109 -20.23 -9.00 13.43
N LYS A 110 -20.45 -9.47 12.20
CA LYS A 110 -21.48 -8.97 11.26
C LYS A 110 -21.47 -7.45 11.13
N LEU A 111 -20.26 -6.88 11.04
CA LEU A 111 -20.08 -5.43 10.95
C LEU A 111 -20.57 -4.87 9.61
N PRO A 112 -20.94 -3.59 9.54
CA PRO A 112 -21.33 -2.95 8.30
C PRO A 112 -20.23 -3.09 7.22
N VAL A 113 -20.65 -3.21 5.95
CA VAL A 113 -19.75 -3.38 4.80
C VAL A 113 -18.61 -2.37 4.77
N MET A 114 -18.89 -1.12 5.17
CA MET A 114 -17.89 -0.05 5.19
C MET A 114 -16.76 -0.30 6.20
N VAL A 115 -17.09 -0.87 7.36
CA VAL A 115 -16.09 -1.21 8.39
C VAL A 115 -15.22 -2.38 7.91
N VAL A 116 -15.84 -3.40 7.32
CA VAL A 116 -15.12 -4.53 6.73
C VAL A 116 -14.18 -4.04 5.61
N TYR A 117 -14.69 -3.18 4.73
CA TYR A 117 -13.88 -2.59 3.66
C TYR A 117 -12.69 -1.79 4.20
N PHE A 118 -12.89 -0.98 5.23
CA PHE A 118 -11.80 -0.25 5.89
C PHE A 118 -10.76 -1.19 6.49
N VAL A 119 -11.20 -2.25 7.19
CA VAL A 119 -10.31 -3.25 7.80
C VAL A 119 -9.47 -3.96 6.74
N LEU A 120 -10.08 -4.34 5.61
CA LEU A 120 -9.36 -4.98 4.49
C LEU A 120 -8.31 -4.07 3.86
N ASN A 121 -8.48 -2.76 3.94
CA ASN A 121 -7.51 -1.79 3.43
C ASN A 121 -6.43 -1.39 4.47
N LEU A 122 -6.39 -1.99 5.65
CA LEU A 122 -5.35 -1.74 6.65
C LEU A 122 -4.03 -2.45 6.35
N ASP A 123 -3.99 -3.38 5.39
CA ASP A 123 -2.81 -4.17 5.05
C ASP A 123 -1.59 -3.30 4.74
N GLU A 124 -1.77 -2.23 3.99
CA GLU A 124 -0.68 -1.33 3.64
C GLU A 124 -0.12 -0.57 4.85
N ILE A 125 -0.99 -0.18 5.79
CA ILE A 125 -0.56 0.50 7.02
C ILE A 125 0.17 -0.46 7.95
N ILE A 126 -0.33 -1.70 8.08
CA ILE A 126 0.28 -2.72 8.93
C ILE A 126 1.67 -3.11 8.41
N LYS A 127 1.86 -3.14 7.10
CA LYS A 127 3.17 -3.43 6.47
C LYS A 127 4.18 -2.31 6.63
N LEU A 128 3.75 -1.04 6.63
CA LEU A 128 4.65 0.13 6.64
C LEU A 128 5.76 0.05 7.70
N PRO A 129 5.50 -0.23 9.00
CA PRO A 129 6.55 -0.27 10.01
C PRO A 129 7.58 -1.37 9.75
N VAL A 130 7.13 -2.53 9.26
CA VAL A 130 7.98 -3.68 8.97
C VAL A 130 8.86 -3.41 7.76
N VAL A 131 8.27 -2.92 6.68
CA VAL A 131 8.95 -2.53 5.44
C VAL A 131 9.96 -1.42 5.71
N TYR A 132 9.56 -0.38 6.45
CA TYR A 132 10.45 0.74 6.79
C TYR A 132 11.65 0.32 7.65
N LYS A 133 11.42 -0.55 8.63
CA LYS A 133 12.49 -1.10 9.47
C LYS A 133 13.49 -1.94 8.66
N HIS A 134 12.99 -2.72 7.70
CA HIS A 134 13.82 -3.51 6.81
C HIS A 134 14.59 -2.62 5.83
N TYR A 135 13.92 -1.61 5.26
CA TYR A 135 14.53 -0.61 4.39
C TYR A 135 15.71 0.10 5.07
N LYS A 136 15.52 0.61 6.31
CA LYS A 136 16.58 1.29 7.07
C LYS A 136 17.78 0.42 7.43
N LYS A 137 17.59 -0.89 7.53
CA LYS A 137 18.71 -1.82 7.80
C LYS A 137 19.61 -2.07 6.59
N TYR A 138 19.23 -1.57 5.41
CA TYR A 138 19.92 -1.76 4.14
C TYR A 138 20.23 -3.23 3.79
N LYS A 139 19.49 -4.18 4.39
CA LYS A 139 19.66 -5.62 4.13
C LYS A 139 19.15 -6.06 2.76
N TRP A 140 18.39 -5.18 2.10
CA TRP A 140 17.87 -5.39 0.76
C TRP A 140 18.94 -5.26 -0.33
N ILE A 141 20.12 -4.66 -0.02
CA ILE A 141 21.22 -4.53 -0.97
C ILE A 141 22.04 -5.82 -0.95
N LYS A 142 21.67 -6.78 -1.79
CA LYS A 142 22.32 -8.09 -1.90
C LYS A 142 23.07 -8.28 -3.22
N ASN A 143 22.68 -7.58 -4.29
CA ASN A 143 23.21 -7.74 -5.65
C ASN A 143 24.16 -6.60 -6.02
N LEU A 144 25.19 -6.36 -5.23
CA LEU A 144 26.25 -5.40 -5.58
C LEU A 144 27.56 -6.09 -6.07
N THR A 145 27.50 -7.36 -6.40
CA THR A 145 28.60 -8.11 -7.03
C THR A 145 28.30 -8.37 -8.49
#